data_bb3e7e207aaac3db900982655b850b82
#
_entry.id   bb3e7e207aaac3db900982655b850b82
#
_cell.length_a   1.000
_cell.length_b   1.000
_cell.length_c   1.000
_cell.angle_alpha   90.00
_cell.angle_beta   90.00
_cell.angle_gamma   90.00
#
_symmetry.space_group_name_H-M   'P 1'
#
loop_
_entity.id
_entity.type
_entity.pdbx_description
1 polymer ?
#
loop_
_entity_poly.entity_id
_entity_poly.type
_entity_poly.pdbx_seq_one_letter_code
_entity_poly.pdbx_strand_id
1 'polypeptide(L)'
;LKLKVLIACYSYSGNTLKVAEELKESLGADLTKIEPVKDRFYLIKGWGALREQRAAIKPCTTDMNDYDALVICCPIWAGKSPAGLNQYLDELQNVEGKKLGAFVTMGGNGNQKATMQIREALSKRGMEFLGQMKISGKDLKSGAYTDMVETFTKKFQDS
;
A
#
# COMPACT_ATOMS: atom_id res chain seq x y z
N LEU A 1 -18.11 16.13 -0.03
CA LEU A 1 -16.79 16.44 0.54
C LEU A 1 -15.75 15.50 -0.05
N LYS A 2 -14.72 16.06 -0.64
CA LYS A 2 -13.61 15.27 -1.18
C LYS A 2 -12.72 14.75 -0.04
N LEU A 3 -12.48 13.45 0.00
CA LEU A 3 -11.56 12.84 0.97
C LEU A 3 -10.12 13.29 0.70
N LYS A 4 -9.40 13.63 1.76
CA LYS A 4 -7.95 13.81 1.70
C LYS A 4 -7.27 12.46 1.83
N VAL A 5 -6.66 11.98 0.75
CA VAL A 5 -6.12 10.62 0.62
C VAL A 5 -4.60 10.64 0.70
N LEU A 6 -4.03 9.74 1.49
CA LEU A 6 -2.62 9.38 1.47
C LEU A 6 -2.44 8.06 0.73
N ILE A 7 -1.54 8.02 -0.23
CA ILE A 7 -1.11 6.80 -0.89
C ILE A 7 0.27 6.41 -0.35
N ALA A 8 0.37 5.24 0.28
CA ALA A 8 1.63 4.68 0.75
C ALA A 8 2.06 3.55 -0.18
N CYS A 9 3.15 3.76 -0.91
CA CYS A 9 3.59 2.87 -1.96
C CYS A 9 4.94 2.21 -1.64
N TYR A 10 4.93 0.88 -1.57
CA TYR A 10 6.15 0.07 -1.59
C TYR A 10 6.41 -0.36 -3.04
N SER A 11 7.50 0.11 -3.64
CA SER A 11 7.83 -0.25 -5.01
C SER A 11 9.29 -0.63 -5.16
N TYR A 12 9.54 -1.82 -5.69
CA TYR A 12 10.88 -2.30 -6.02
C TYR A 12 11.18 -2.15 -7.51
N SER A 13 10.23 -2.47 -8.37
CA SER A 13 10.39 -2.50 -9.83
C SER A 13 9.92 -1.24 -10.56
N GLY A 14 9.28 -0.31 -9.88
CA GLY A 14 8.68 0.87 -10.48
C GLY A 14 7.27 0.67 -11.06
N ASN A 15 6.83 -0.55 -11.33
CA ASN A 15 5.49 -0.82 -11.85
C ASN A 15 4.38 -0.41 -10.88
N THR A 16 4.52 -0.77 -9.61
CA THR A 16 3.59 -0.36 -8.55
C THR A 16 3.59 1.15 -8.39
N LEU A 17 4.76 1.79 -8.44
CA LEU A 17 4.90 3.23 -8.34
C LEU A 17 4.22 3.95 -9.50
N LYS A 18 4.37 3.46 -10.73
CA LYS A 18 3.70 4.03 -11.91
C LYS A 18 2.19 4.10 -11.73
N VAL A 19 1.57 3.02 -11.27
CA VAL A 19 0.13 2.96 -11.02
C VAL A 19 -0.26 3.84 -9.82
N ALA A 20 0.57 3.90 -8.80
CA ALA A 20 0.35 4.77 -7.65
C ALA A 20 0.38 6.27 -8.03
N GLU A 21 1.26 6.66 -8.95
CA GLU A 21 1.30 8.04 -9.47
C GLU A 21 0.03 8.37 -10.27
N GLU A 22 -0.47 7.45 -11.09
CA GLU A 22 -1.73 7.62 -11.81
C GLU A 22 -2.93 7.76 -10.86
N LEU A 23 -2.96 6.92 -9.82
CA LEU A 23 -3.98 7.00 -8.77
C LEU A 23 -3.89 8.31 -7.99
N LYS A 24 -2.68 8.78 -7.69
CA LYS A 24 -2.44 10.07 -7.05
C LYS A 24 -3.05 11.22 -7.87
N GLU A 25 -2.80 11.26 -9.17
CA GLU A 25 -3.39 12.28 -10.05
C GLU A 25 -4.93 12.21 -10.06
N SER A 26 -5.47 10.99 -10.18
CA SER A 26 -6.92 10.78 -10.23
C SER A 26 -7.66 11.15 -8.94
N LEU A 27 -7.03 10.95 -7.79
CA LEU A 27 -7.60 11.26 -6.48
C LEU A 27 -7.21 12.65 -5.96
N GLY A 28 -6.22 13.32 -6.55
CA GLY A 28 -5.60 14.50 -5.97
C GLY A 28 -4.98 14.19 -4.60
N ALA A 29 -4.34 13.03 -4.49
CA ALA A 29 -3.81 12.50 -3.25
C ALA A 29 -2.35 12.88 -3.00
N ASP A 30 -1.90 12.74 -1.76
CA ASP A 30 -0.48 12.75 -1.42
C ASP A 30 0.10 11.34 -1.55
N LEU A 31 1.38 11.25 -1.92
CA LEU A 31 2.09 9.99 -2.07
C LEU A 31 3.30 9.96 -1.14
N THR A 32 3.39 8.91 -0.34
CA THR A 32 4.59 8.58 0.44
C THR A 32 5.18 7.24 -0.03
N LYS A 33 6.51 7.17 -0.10
CA LYS A 33 7.21 5.94 -0.51
C LYS A 33 7.68 5.18 0.71
N ILE A 34 7.40 3.89 0.74
CA ILE A 34 7.91 2.97 1.75
C ILE A 34 9.19 2.35 1.18
N GLU A 35 10.34 2.78 1.68
CA GLU A 35 11.65 2.33 1.21
C GLU A 35 12.40 1.60 2.33
N PRO A 36 12.90 0.38 2.08
CA PRO A 36 13.72 -0.32 3.07
C PRO A 36 15.07 0.39 3.25
N VAL A 37 15.55 0.38 4.48
CA VAL A 37 16.92 0.81 4.79
C VAL A 37 17.88 -0.26 4.29
N LYS A 38 18.80 0.10 3.38
CA LYS A 38 19.79 -0.80 2.79
C LYS A 38 21.12 -0.85 3.56
N ASP A 39 21.20 -0.21 4.73
CA ASP A 39 22.41 -0.16 5.52
C ASP A 39 22.67 -1.50 6.22
N ARG A 40 23.89 -2.06 6.01
CA ARG A 40 24.32 -3.31 6.63
C ARG A 40 24.24 -3.30 8.16
N PHE A 41 24.53 -2.17 8.80
CA PHE A 41 24.46 -2.00 10.25
C PHE A 41 23.00 -2.07 10.77
N TYR A 42 22.07 -1.53 10.01
CA TYR A 42 20.63 -1.63 10.32
C TYR A 42 20.11 -3.05 10.14
N LEU A 43 20.61 -3.77 9.13
CA LEU A 43 20.24 -5.18 8.92
C LEU A 43 20.71 -6.08 10.07
N ILE A 44 21.86 -5.79 10.69
CA ILE A 44 22.38 -6.55 11.83
C ILE A 44 21.58 -6.27 13.11
N LYS A 45 21.21 -5.02 13.37
CA LYS A 45 20.29 -4.65 14.47
C LYS A 45 18.86 -5.14 14.24
N GLY A 46 18.45 -5.29 12.98
CA GLY A 46 17.14 -5.77 12.57
C GLY A 46 16.99 -7.27 12.44
N TRP A 47 18.00 -8.08 12.83
CA TRP A 47 17.90 -9.54 12.68
C TRP A 47 16.76 -10.13 13.54
N GLY A 48 16.44 -9.54 14.69
CA GLY A 48 15.23 -9.85 15.45
C GLY A 48 13.94 -9.54 14.68
N ALA A 49 13.92 -8.45 13.89
CA ALA A 49 12.80 -8.05 13.04
C ALA A 49 12.63 -8.93 11.80
N LEU A 50 13.70 -9.54 11.28
CA LEU A 50 13.63 -10.52 10.20
C LEU A 50 12.88 -11.80 10.60
N ARG A 51 12.96 -12.19 11.87
CA ARG A 51 12.17 -13.30 12.44
C ARG A 51 10.67 -13.00 12.43
N GLU A 52 10.28 -11.73 12.52
CA GLU A 52 8.88 -11.28 12.52
C GLU A 52 8.39 -10.78 11.16
N GLN A 53 9.12 -11.02 10.08
CA GLN A 53 8.84 -10.53 8.72
C GLN A 53 8.72 -8.99 8.65
N ARG A 54 9.55 -8.31 9.41
CA ARG A 54 9.69 -6.84 9.41
C ARG A 54 11.07 -6.44 8.92
N ALA A 55 11.16 -5.28 8.28
CA ALA A 55 12.43 -4.69 7.86
C ALA A 55 12.38 -3.18 8.12
N ALA A 56 13.48 -2.62 8.63
CA ALA A 56 13.58 -1.18 8.85
C ALA A 56 13.33 -0.40 7.55
N ILE A 57 12.55 0.65 7.66
CA ILE A 57 12.19 1.55 6.55
C ILE A 57 12.73 2.95 6.80
N LYS A 58 12.97 3.69 5.70
CA LYS A 58 13.32 5.10 5.77
C LYS A 58 12.15 5.92 6.31
N PRO A 59 12.39 7.09 6.91
CA PRO A 59 11.32 7.99 7.35
C PRO A 59 10.36 8.29 6.19
N CYS A 60 9.06 8.16 6.47
CA CYS A 60 7.98 8.43 5.54
C CYS A 60 6.72 8.86 6.31
N THR A 61 5.67 9.25 5.61
CA THR A 61 4.43 9.69 6.26
C THR A 61 3.69 8.50 6.87
N THR A 62 3.55 8.48 8.19
CA THR A 62 2.90 7.42 8.98
C THR A 62 1.74 7.95 9.83
N ASP A 63 1.63 9.25 10.02
CA ASP A 63 0.56 9.88 10.78
C ASP A 63 -0.62 10.22 9.87
N MET A 64 -1.78 9.62 10.16
CA MET A 64 -3.01 9.81 9.41
C MET A 64 -3.88 10.97 9.92
N ASN A 65 -3.39 11.78 10.85
CA ASN A 65 -4.18 12.84 11.47
C ASN A 65 -4.76 13.83 10.44
N ASP A 66 -3.99 14.17 9.42
CA ASP A 66 -4.39 15.11 8.37
C ASP A 66 -5.10 14.46 7.17
N TYR A 67 -5.36 13.15 7.23
CA TYR A 67 -5.93 12.38 6.12
C TYR A 67 -7.25 11.70 6.51
N ASP A 68 -8.12 11.52 5.54
CA ASP A 68 -9.40 10.82 5.69
C ASP A 68 -9.31 9.35 5.25
N ALA A 69 -8.39 9.06 4.34
CA ALA A 69 -8.23 7.74 3.75
C ALA A 69 -6.77 7.40 3.45
N LEU A 70 -6.47 6.11 3.51
CA LEU A 70 -5.17 5.52 3.18
C LEU A 70 -5.34 4.50 2.06
N VAL A 71 -4.48 4.57 1.05
CA VAL A 71 -4.34 3.51 0.03
C VAL A 71 -2.95 2.89 0.16
N ILE A 72 -2.92 1.59 0.46
CA ILE A 72 -1.68 0.81 0.51
C ILE A 72 -1.40 0.20 -0.85
N CYS A 73 -0.23 0.44 -1.39
CA CYS A 73 0.22 -0.06 -2.69
C CYS A 73 1.48 -0.91 -2.53
N CYS A 74 1.46 -2.16 -2.97
CA CYS A 74 2.63 -3.02 -2.90
C CYS A 74 2.67 -4.09 -3.99
N PRO A 75 3.87 -4.57 -4.37
CA PRO A 75 4.01 -5.76 -5.17
C PRO A 75 3.80 -7.01 -4.31
N ILE A 76 3.33 -8.07 -4.93
CA ILE A 76 3.23 -9.40 -4.31
C ILE A 76 4.33 -10.29 -4.87
N TRP A 77 5.18 -10.81 -3.98
CA TRP A 77 6.25 -11.74 -4.31
C TRP A 77 6.00 -13.09 -3.65
N ALA A 78 5.86 -14.13 -4.46
CA ALA A 78 5.60 -15.48 -3.97
C ALA A 78 4.41 -15.55 -2.97
N GLY A 79 3.37 -14.75 -3.21
CA GLY A 79 2.17 -14.72 -2.36
C GLY A 79 2.32 -13.95 -1.05
N LYS A 80 3.44 -13.25 -0.82
CA LYS A 80 3.72 -12.52 0.42
C LYS A 80 3.89 -11.02 0.16
N SER A 81 3.46 -10.22 1.13
CA SER A 81 3.78 -8.80 1.17
C SER A 81 5.24 -8.57 1.60
N PRO A 82 5.86 -7.45 1.16
CA PRO A 82 7.21 -7.10 1.58
C PRO A 82 7.33 -6.85 3.10
N ALA A 83 8.46 -7.25 3.70
CA ALA A 83 8.70 -7.05 5.12
C ALA A 83 8.67 -5.56 5.55
N GLY A 84 9.14 -4.66 4.69
CA GLY A 84 9.06 -3.21 4.94
C GLY A 84 7.64 -2.68 4.99
N LEU A 85 6.68 -3.31 4.30
CA LEU A 85 5.27 -2.96 4.42
C LEU A 85 4.74 -3.30 5.81
N ASN A 86 5.07 -4.45 6.36
CA ASN A 86 4.64 -4.82 7.71
C ASN A 86 5.16 -3.82 8.76
N GLN A 87 6.40 -3.37 8.60
CA GLN A 87 6.97 -2.32 9.43
C GLN A 87 6.19 -1.00 9.30
N TYR A 88 5.84 -0.59 8.09
CA TYR A 88 5.03 0.59 7.85
C TYR A 88 3.66 0.51 8.54
N LEU A 89 2.98 -0.63 8.46
CA LEU A 89 1.69 -0.83 9.11
C LEU A 89 1.78 -0.67 10.63
N ASP A 90 2.88 -1.14 11.23
CA ASP A 90 3.12 -0.97 12.68
C ASP A 90 3.40 0.49 13.08
N GLU A 91 4.04 1.26 12.20
CA GLU A 91 4.38 2.67 12.46
C GLU A 91 3.19 3.62 12.22
N LEU A 92 2.12 3.17 11.57
CA LEU A 92 0.93 3.97 11.32
C LEU A 92 0.29 4.46 12.62
N GLN A 93 -0.11 5.73 12.64
CA GLN A 93 -0.77 6.39 13.75
C GLN A 93 -2.07 7.07 13.29
N ASN A 94 -3.01 7.24 14.22
CA ASN A 94 -4.28 7.96 14.02
C ASN A 94 -5.13 7.38 12.88
N VAL A 95 -5.23 6.07 12.81
CA VAL A 95 -5.93 5.34 11.74
C VAL A 95 -7.41 5.07 12.03
N GLU A 96 -7.83 5.15 13.29
CA GLU A 96 -9.21 4.85 13.69
C GLU A 96 -10.23 5.75 12.97
N GLY A 97 -11.28 5.15 12.44
CA GLY A 97 -12.33 5.84 11.70
C GLY A 97 -11.95 6.27 10.28
N LYS A 98 -10.71 6.04 9.85
CA LYS A 98 -10.26 6.37 8.50
C LYS A 98 -10.62 5.27 7.50
N LYS A 99 -10.69 5.63 6.23
CA LYS A 99 -11.00 4.71 5.14
C LYS A 99 -9.73 4.05 4.60
N LEU A 100 -9.85 2.81 4.14
CA LEU A 100 -8.74 2.00 3.65
C LEU A 100 -9.02 1.44 2.27
N GLY A 101 -8.09 1.60 1.37
CA GLY A 101 -8.02 0.86 0.12
C GLY A 101 -6.68 0.15 -0.02
N ALA A 102 -6.63 -0.88 -0.82
CA ALA A 102 -5.39 -1.57 -1.13
C ALA A 102 -5.29 -1.86 -2.61
N PHE A 103 -4.12 -1.63 -3.20
CA PHE A 103 -3.86 -2.19 -4.50
C PHE A 103 -2.53 -2.96 -4.52
N VAL A 104 -2.52 -4.04 -5.28
CA VAL A 104 -1.35 -4.90 -5.43
C VAL A 104 -1.05 -5.14 -6.90
N THR A 105 0.25 -5.17 -7.21
CA THR A 105 0.75 -5.63 -8.51
C THR A 105 1.34 -7.04 -8.36
N MET A 106 1.14 -7.89 -9.36
CA MET A 106 1.58 -9.27 -9.31
C MET A 106 2.04 -9.79 -10.68
N GLY A 107 3.02 -10.68 -10.67
CA GLY A 107 3.58 -11.27 -11.89
C GLY A 107 2.82 -12.48 -12.45
N GLY A 108 1.88 -13.06 -11.70
CA GLY A 108 1.14 -14.26 -12.05
C GLY A 108 -0.15 -14.42 -11.26
N ASN A 109 -0.64 -15.66 -11.09
CA ASN A 109 -1.82 -15.95 -10.27
C ASN A 109 -1.54 -15.65 -8.79
N GLY A 110 -1.65 -14.37 -8.43
CA GLY A 110 -1.39 -13.89 -7.08
C GLY A 110 -2.43 -14.36 -6.08
N ASN A 111 -1.94 -14.90 -4.98
CA ASN A 111 -2.74 -15.28 -3.84
C ASN A 111 -3.36 -14.02 -3.19
N GLN A 112 -4.61 -14.11 -2.79
CA GLN A 112 -5.33 -13.01 -2.12
C GLN A 112 -4.82 -12.69 -0.71
N LYS A 113 -3.92 -13.50 -0.17
CA LYS A 113 -3.45 -13.41 1.23
C LYS A 113 -2.92 -12.03 1.62
N ALA A 114 -2.16 -11.37 0.76
CA ALA A 114 -1.53 -10.09 1.12
C ALA A 114 -2.54 -8.95 1.31
N THR A 115 -3.51 -8.82 0.40
CA THR A 115 -4.58 -7.82 0.56
C THR A 115 -5.48 -8.13 1.75
N MET A 116 -5.74 -9.41 2.00
CA MET A 116 -6.48 -9.85 3.19
C MET A 116 -5.74 -9.51 4.48
N GLN A 117 -4.43 -9.73 4.54
CA GLN A 117 -3.60 -9.39 5.70
C GLN A 117 -3.61 -7.88 5.99
N ILE A 118 -3.46 -7.05 4.96
CA ILE A 118 -3.54 -5.59 5.10
C ILE A 118 -4.92 -5.18 5.62
N ARG A 119 -5.97 -5.67 4.99
CA ARG A 119 -7.35 -5.42 5.40
C ARG A 119 -7.58 -5.82 6.86
N GLU A 120 -7.20 -7.04 7.23
CA GLU A 120 -7.41 -7.58 8.56
C GLU A 120 -6.65 -6.78 9.63
N ALA A 121 -5.37 -6.49 9.38
CA ALA A 121 -4.53 -5.73 10.30
C ALA A 121 -5.07 -4.33 10.58
N LEU A 122 -5.52 -3.62 9.56
CA LEU A 122 -5.99 -2.23 9.69
C LEU A 122 -7.48 -2.13 10.06
N SER A 123 -8.32 -3.09 9.67
CA SER A 123 -9.71 -3.15 10.14
C SER A 123 -9.79 -3.40 11.65
N LYS A 124 -8.89 -4.20 12.22
CA LYS A 124 -8.78 -4.38 13.68
C LYS A 124 -8.41 -3.08 14.41
N ARG A 125 -7.82 -2.13 13.72
CA ARG A 125 -7.45 -0.81 14.23
C ARG A 125 -8.51 0.27 13.92
N GLY A 126 -9.69 -0.13 13.48
CA GLY A 126 -10.84 0.75 13.26
C GLY A 126 -10.91 1.40 11.88
N MET A 127 -10.15 0.95 10.89
CA MET A 127 -10.27 1.43 9.51
C MET A 127 -11.43 0.75 8.77
N GLU A 128 -12.15 1.52 7.97
CA GLU A 128 -13.20 1.05 7.07
C GLU A 128 -12.62 0.67 5.70
N PHE A 129 -12.72 -0.58 5.32
CA PHE A 129 -12.19 -1.07 4.05
C PHE A 129 -13.17 -0.80 2.89
N LEU A 130 -12.78 0.07 1.96
CA LEU A 130 -13.58 0.44 0.79
C LEU A 130 -13.40 -0.50 -0.41
N GLY A 131 -12.24 -1.11 -0.56
CA GLY A 131 -11.99 -2.02 -1.65
C GLY A 131 -10.54 -2.27 -1.98
N GLN A 132 -10.34 -3.16 -2.94
CA GLN A 132 -9.02 -3.54 -3.43
C GLN A 132 -8.97 -3.53 -4.96
N MET A 133 -7.76 -3.36 -5.49
CA MET A 133 -7.44 -3.48 -6.90
C MET A 133 -6.23 -4.40 -7.07
N LYS A 134 -6.32 -5.32 -8.01
CA LYS A 134 -5.24 -6.26 -8.34
C LYS A 134 -4.85 -6.06 -9.79
N ILE A 135 -3.59 -5.75 -10.03
CA ILE A 135 -3.07 -5.48 -11.37
C ILE A 135 -2.01 -6.52 -11.70
N SER A 136 -2.27 -7.29 -12.73
CA SER A 136 -1.32 -8.27 -13.25
C SER A 136 -0.31 -7.62 -14.21
N GLY A 137 0.80 -8.31 -14.46
CA GLY A 137 1.74 -7.89 -15.48
C GLY A 137 1.12 -7.79 -16.89
N LYS A 138 0.07 -8.58 -17.15
CA LYS A 138 -0.71 -8.53 -18.39
C LYS A 138 -1.53 -7.23 -18.48
N ASP A 139 -2.17 -6.84 -17.38
CA ASP A 139 -2.95 -5.59 -17.32
C ASP A 139 -2.06 -4.37 -17.52
N LEU A 140 -0.85 -4.40 -16.95
CA LEU A 140 0.15 -3.33 -17.13
C LEU A 140 0.60 -3.20 -18.60
N LYS A 141 0.83 -4.33 -19.27
CA LYS A 141 1.28 -4.35 -20.67
C LYS A 141 0.18 -3.94 -21.66
N SER A 142 -1.07 -4.33 -21.39
CA SER A 142 -2.22 -4.03 -22.27
C SER A 142 -2.81 -2.63 -22.02
N GLY A 143 -2.47 -1.97 -20.92
CA GLY A 143 -3.08 -0.71 -20.52
C GLY A 143 -4.45 -0.87 -19.82
N ALA A 144 -4.94 -2.10 -19.62
CA ALA A 144 -6.23 -2.36 -18.98
C ALA A 144 -6.31 -1.87 -17.53
N TYR A 145 -5.17 -1.64 -16.91
CA TYR A 145 -5.11 -1.13 -15.54
C TYR A 145 -5.69 0.30 -15.40
N THR A 146 -5.73 1.09 -16.47
CA THR A 146 -6.30 2.45 -16.43
C THR A 146 -7.78 2.43 -16.04
N ASP A 147 -8.57 1.53 -16.63
CA ASP A 147 -9.99 1.35 -16.28
C ASP A 147 -10.16 0.85 -14.85
N MET A 148 -9.22 0.02 -14.40
CA MET A 148 -9.21 -0.47 -13.02
C MET A 148 -8.94 0.66 -12.02
N VAL A 149 -8.00 1.56 -12.34
CA VAL A 149 -7.69 2.76 -11.55
C VAL A 149 -8.92 3.67 -11.46
N GLU A 150 -9.59 3.91 -12.58
CA GLU A 150 -10.81 4.72 -12.62
C GLU A 150 -11.91 4.14 -11.74
N THR A 151 -12.17 2.84 -11.86
CA THR A 151 -13.17 2.13 -11.03
C THR A 151 -12.82 2.19 -9.55
N PHE A 152 -11.54 2.03 -9.22
CA PHE A 152 -11.06 2.11 -7.84
C PHE A 152 -11.20 3.52 -7.27
N THR A 153 -10.86 4.53 -8.04
CA THR A 153 -10.98 5.95 -7.68
C THR A 153 -12.41 6.32 -7.27
N LYS A 154 -13.42 5.85 -8.01
CA LYS A 154 -14.84 6.11 -7.73
C LYS A 154 -15.24 5.68 -6.32
N LYS A 155 -14.66 4.60 -5.78
CA LYS A 155 -14.95 4.14 -4.41
C LYS A 155 -14.59 5.16 -3.33
N PHE A 156 -13.59 6.00 -3.59
CA PHE A 156 -13.18 7.08 -2.68
C PHE A 156 -13.92 8.39 -2.93
N GLN A 157 -14.45 8.59 -4.11
CA GLN A 157 -15.21 9.79 -4.46
C GLN A 157 -16.66 9.71 -3.98
N ASP A 158 -17.22 8.49 -3.93
CA ASP A 158 -18.62 8.22 -3.55
C ASP A 158 -18.78 7.90 -2.05
N SER A 159 -17.68 8.00 -1.27
CA SER A 159 -17.66 7.61 0.15
C SER A 159 -17.86 8.77 1.11
#